data_f199ed058dabe8b786d09b37b78bc9bc
#
_entry.id   f199ed058dabe8b786d09b37b78bc9bc
#
_cell.length_a   1.000
_cell.length_b   1.000
_cell.length_c   1.000
_cell.angle_alpha   90.00
_cell.angle_beta   90.00
_cell.angle_gamma   90.00
#
_symmetry.space_group_name_H-M   'P 1'
#
loop_
_entity.id
_entity.type
_entity.pdbx_description
1 polymer ?
#
loop_
_entity_poly.entity_id
_entity_poly.type
_entity_poly.pdbx_seq_one_letter_code
_entity_poly.pdbx_strand_id
1 'polypeptide(L)'
;MKTLIAQLCISLCLASSVIAQGEPEPVTIPRKAPSLTIPDVARDQVICFAMYTVHDEVLKLSAHLYPLKDEEAQEVSLETKTDGDWKEVAKAKVDEHFLAVFRVEGWDASQNYAYRVTHPGGAIYEGTIRRDPIDKNEIVVAAFTGNSNKDRGPRTDIVSNVSAQDPDLLFFSGDQSYDHSRHYAAWLLFGRQFGEIIKDRPTICIPDDHDVGQGNLWGESGKKSYLNGGADGGYIKPAEYVNEVQRAQCSNLPDPFDPTPIEQGIGVYYTDLNVGGIDFAIIEDRKFKTGPAGLIPQQGPRPDHVNDPSYDRDSIDAPEAKLLGERQLEFLQQWAADWNGVEMKSVLSQTIFGGGAHLSGSHTQRLLADMDSNGWPQTGRQKALMEMRRGFAVHIAGDQHLATVIHHGVNSWEDAGYSFCVPSIVNYYARWWAPLEAPGEHDPNSPLPYTGRSYDGFGNKLTMKAYANPSPKNNNGAGHGIIRFNKSDRKITFECWPRNIDVTGPQAEQYPGWPITISQFDNYSRQPMATLPSLQFVGEESPVVKVTDQRTGELVYAVRAQGNEYKPIVFHDSVYTIEVIGKESSKVLTDLEARVIVPLLHDNGKIAKHENNTPRSIRVEF
;
A
#
# COMPACT_ATOMS: atom_id res chain seq x y z
N MET A 1 -56.74 -53.82 -34.51
CA MET A 1 -56.67 -52.89 -33.38
C MET A 1 -55.37 -53.12 -32.62
N LYS A 2 -54.34 -52.42 -32.91
CA LYS A 2 -53.07 -52.42 -32.14
C LYS A 2 -52.69 -50.96 -31.85
N THR A 3 -52.78 -50.61 -30.58
CA THR A 3 -52.49 -49.26 -30.07
C THR A 3 -51.00 -49.16 -29.92
N LEU A 4 -50.40 -48.18 -30.61
CA LEU A 4 -49.00 -47.81 -30.49
C LEU A 4 -48.88 -46.74 -29.37
N ILE A 5 -48.12 -47.02 -28.34
CA ILE A 5 -47.74 -46.07 -27.30
C ILE A 5 -46.40 -45.48 -27.75
N ALA A 6 -46.39 -44.20 -28.07
CA ALA A 6 -45.19 -43.43 -28.33
C ALA A 6 -44.66 -42.83 -27.01
N GLN A 7 -43.49 -43.28 -26.53
CA GLN A 7 -42.74 -42.66 -25.44
C GLN A 7 -42.02 -41.42 -25.98
N LEU A 8 -42.40 -40.26 -25.44
CA LEU A 8 -41.76 -38.97 -25.69
C LEU A 8 -40.61 -38.81 -24.66
N CYS A 9 -39.38 -39.02 -25.10
CA CYS A 9 -38.20 -38.67 -24.34
C CYS A 9 -38.01 -37.14 -24.40
N ILE A 10 -38.31 -36.43 -23.32
CA ILE A 10 -37.97 -35.03 -23.16
C ILE A 10 -36.53 -34.98 -22.66
N SER A 11 -35.57 -34.71 -23.55
CA SER A 11 -34.20 -34.33 -23.19
C SER A 11 -34.24 -32.90 -22.65
N LEU A 12 -34.10 -32.74 -21.34
CA LEU A 12 -33.80 -31.45 -20.74
C LEU A 12 -32.35 -31.09 -21.11
N CYS A 13 -32.17 -30.26 -22.14
CA CYS A 13 -30.93 -29.52 -22.31
C CYS A 13 -30.86 -28.45 -21.24
N LEU A 14 -30.09 -28.67 -20.18
CA LEU A 14 -29.59 -27.63 -19.32
C LEU A 14 -28.66 -26.77 -20.15
N ALA A 15 -29.19 -25.73 -20.77
CA ALA A 15 -28.40 -24.64 -21.31
C ALA A 15 -27.78 -23.94 -20.11
N SER A 16 -26.49 -24.19 -19.85
CA SER A 16 -25.65 -23.36 -19.02
C SER A 16 -25.68 -21.98 -19.65
N SER A 17 -26.43 -21.04 -19.04
CA SER A 17 -26.36 -19.65 -19.41
C SER A 17 -24.96 -19.15 -19.05
N VAL A 18 -24.06 -19.16 -20.03
CA VAL A 18 -22.86 -18.33 -20.01
C VAL A 18 -23.40 -16.89 -19.90
N ILE A 19 -23.26 -16.30 -18.71
CA ILE A 19 -23.52 -14.89 -18.52
C ILE A 19 -22.55 -14.18 -19.46
N ALA A 20 -23.06 -13.67 -20.58
CA ALA A 20 -22.26 -12.88 -21.50
C ALA A 20 -21.68 -11.71 -20.69
N GLN A 21 -20.35 -11.61 -20.68
CA GLN A 21 -19.66 -10.42 -20.16
C GLN A 21 -20.26 -9.23 -20.89
N GLY A 22 -20.95 -8.34 -20.16
CA GLY A 22 -21.29 -7.04 -20.72
C GLY A 22 -19.99 -6.38 -21.17
N GLU A 23 -19.93 -5.91 -22.43
CA GLU A 23 -18.75 -5.19 -22.91
C GLU A 23 -18.45 -4.01 -21.95
N PRO A 24 -17.16 -3.81 -21.59
CA PRO A 24 -16.78 -2.67 -20.76
C PRO A 24 -17.25 -1.36 -21.39
N GLU A 25 -17.88 -0.48 -20.60
CA GLU A 25 -18.38 0.79 -21.11
C GLU A 25 -17.21 1.74 -21.47
N PRO A 26 -17.32 2.53 -22.56
CA PRO A 26 -16.26 3.43 -22.99
C PRO A 26 -16.09 4.60 -22.01
N VAL A 27 -14.85 4.93 -21.69
CA VAL A 27 -14.46 6.08 -20.87
C VAL A 27 -14.11 7.27 -21.74
N THR A 28 -14.66 8.45 -21.45
CA THR A 28 -14.33 9.69 -22.17
C THR A 28 -13.11 10.35 -21.56
N ILE A 29 -11.99 10.38 -22.29
CA ILE A 29 -10.74 11.01 -21.86
C ILE A 29 -10.60 12.38 -22.53
N PRO A 30 -10.40 13.48 -21.77
CA PRO A 30 -10.06 14.78 -22.34
C PRO A 30 -8.74 14.69 -23.13
N ARG A 31 -8.74 15.23 -24.36
CA ARG A 31 -7.55 15.14 -25.23
C ARG A 31 -6.35 15.93 -24.74
N LYS A 32 -6.59 17.02 -24.00
CA LYS A 32 -5.54 17.94 -23.54
C LYS A 32 -5.78 18.33 -22.09
N ALA A 33 -4.70 18.32 -21.30
CA ALA A 33 -4.75 18.87 -19.95
C ALA A 33 -4.98 20.41 -19.99
N PRO A 34 -5.76 20.98 -19.07
CA PRO A 34 -5.84 22.43 -18.89
C PRO A 34 -4.45 23.03 -18.60
N SER A 35 -4.30 24.35 -18.83
CA SER A 35 -3.03 25.03 -18.52
C SER A 35 -2.73 24.98 -17.03
N LEU A 36 -1.45 24.76 -16.68
CA LEU A 36 -0.96 24.83 -15.32
C LEU A 36 -0.21 26.15 -15.11
N THR A 37 -0.65 26.93 -14.13
CA THR A 37 0.00 28.19 -13.74
C THR A 37 0.17 28.26 -12.22
N ILE A 38 1.26 28.86 -11.78
CA ILE A 38 1.39 29.28 -10.39
C ILE A 38 0.68 30.65 -10.30
N PRO A 39 -0.35 30.79 -9.45
CA PRO A 39 -1.01 32.08 -9.28
C PRO A 39 -0.06 33.10 -8.63
N ASP A 40 -0.18 34.35 -9.04
CA ASP A 40 0.40 35.45 -8.28
C ASP A 40 -0.50 35.71 -7.06
N VAL A 41 0.06 35.51 -5.86
CA VAL A 41 -0.68 35.62 -4.60
C VAL A 41 -0.28 36.87 -3.83
N ALA A 42 -1.17 37.40 -3.01
CA ALA A 42 -0.84 38.43 -2.06
C ALA A 42 0.28 37.96 -1.11
N ARG A 43 1.16 38.89 -0.67
CA ARG A 43 2.35 38.49 0.09
C ARG A 43 2.04 37.92 1.48
N ASP A 44 0.86 38.22 2.00
CA ASP A 44 0.29 37.59 3.21
C ASP A 44 -0.34 36.21 2.97
N GLN A 45 -0.21 35.64 1.76
CA GLN A 45 -0.71 34.34 1.36
C GLN A 45 0.37 33.45 0.73
N VAL A 46 1.65 33.76 0.95
CA VAL A 46 2.76 33.03 0.29
C VAL A 46 2.93 31.62 0.80
N ILE A 47 2.43 31.24 1.97
CA ILE A 47 2.45 29.87 2.46
C ILE A 47 1.25 29.12 1.87
N CYS A 48 1.51 28.17 0.98
CA CYS A 48 0.47 27.43 0.25
C CYS A 48 -0.17 26.35 1.11
N PHE A 49 0.64 25.51 1.72
CA PHE A 49 0.21 24.43 2.62
C PHE A 49 1.39 23.91 3.44
N ALA A 50 1.06 23.12 4.46
CA ALA A 50 2.06 22.38 5.23
C ALA A 50 1.53 20.98 5.54
N MET A 51 2.44 20.01 5.67
CA MET A 51 2.15 18.63 6.05
C MET A 51 3.16 18.14 7.08
N TYR A 52 2.74 17.19 7.93
CA TYR A 52 3.56 16.73 9.04
C TYR A 52 3.42 15.23 9.31
N THR A 53 4.39 14.68 10.02
CA THR A 53 4.31 13.43 10.76
C THR A 53 4.93 13.61 12.15
N VAL A 54 4.52 12.75 13.10
CA VAL A 54 5.15 12.62 14.41
C VAL A 54 5.51 11.15 14.59
N HIS A 55 6.78 10.89 14.91
CA HIS A 55 7.30 9.56 15.14
C HIS A 55 8.45 9.60 16.12
N ASP A 56 8.50 8.68 17.10
CA ASP A 56 9.55 8.59 18.11
C ASP A 56 9.90 9.96 18.78
N GLU A 57 8.86 10.67 19.23
CA GLU A 57 8.97 12.01 19.84
C GLU A 57 9.61 13.07 18.92
N VAL A 58 9.62 12.85 17.62
CA VAL A 58 10.08 13.83 16.63
C VAL A 58 8.92 14.29 15.76
N LEU A 59 8.65 15.60 15.78
CA LEU A 59 7.78 16.25 14.80
C LEU A 59 8.62 16.65 13.58
N LYS A 60 8.24 16.19 12.39
CA LYS A 60 8.74 16.73 11.13
C LYS A 60 7.58 17.38 10.38
N LEU A 61 7.77 18.63 9.98
CA LEU A 61 6.78 19.41 9.23
C LEU A 61 7.46 20.08 8.03
N SER A 62 6.86 19.93 6.85
CA SER A 62 7.27 20.64 5.64
C SER A 62 6.24 21.69 5.27
N ALA A 63 6.69 22.92 5.07
CA ALA A 63 5.88 24.04 4.61
C ALA A 63 6.28 24.41 3.17
N HIS A 64 5.28 24.51 2.29
CA HIS A 64 5.44 24.77 0.87
C HIS A 64 4.91 26.16 0.54
N LEU A 65 5.78 26.98 -0.02
CA LEU A 65 5.49 28.38 -0.29
C LEU A 65 5.30 28.64 -1.78
N TYR A 66 4.56 29.68 -2.12
CA TYR A 66 4.66 30.31 -3.43
C TYR A 66 6.00 31.01 -3.59
N PRO A 67 6.48 31.25 -4.83
CA PRO A 67 7.77 31.90 -5.05
C PRO A 67 7.95 33.17 -4.24
N LEU A 68 8.99 33.20 -3.43
CA LEU A 68 9.43 34.41 -2.73
C LEU A 68 10.31 35.25 -3.66
N LYS A 69 10.31 36.58 -3.44
CA LYS A 69 11.19 37.49 -4.13
C LYS A 69 12.54 37.57 -3.41
N ASP A 70 13.58 37.97 -4.11
CA ASP A 70 14.94 38.04 -3.55
C ASP A 70 15.04 38.97 -2.31
N GLU A 71 14.22 40.02 -2.26
CA GLU A 71 14.18 40.97 -1.15
C GLU A 71 13.34 40.52 0.06
N GLU A 72 12.60 39.41 -0.07
CA GLU A 72 11.78 38.87 1.01
C GLU A 72 12.59 37.94 1.92
N ALA A 73 12.17 37.83 3.16
CA ALA A 73 12.81 36.92 4.11
C ALA A 73 12.74 35.49 3.61
N GLN A 74 13.87 34.80 3.53
CA GLN A 74 13.99 33.40 3.16
C GLN A 74 13.97 32.50 4.42
N GLU A 75 13.03 32.78 5.32
CA GLU A 75 12.86 32.06 6.59
C GLU A 75 11.40 32.10 7.02
N VAL A 76 10.94 31.02 7.64
CA VAL A 76 9.62 30.90 8.28
C VAL A 76 9.76 30.35 9.69
N SER A 77 8.80 30.69 10.56
CA SER A 77 8.74 30.19 11.93
C SER A 77 7.57 29.24 12.12
N LEU A 78 7.78 28.15 12.86
CA LEU A 78 6.74 27.28 13.37
C LEU A 78 6.40 27.69 14.78
N GLU A 79 5.15 27.99 15.03
CA GLU A 79 4.62 28.33 16.33
C GLU A 79 3.52 27.38 16.74
N THR A 80 3.43 27.06 18.03
CA THR A 80 2.34 26.29 18.61
C THR A 80 1.62 27.09 19.67
N LYS A 81 0.34 26.81 19.86
CA LYS A 81 -0.47 27.45 20.85
C LYS A 81 -0.60 26.59 22.10
N THR A 82 -0.05 27.09 23.21
CA THR A 82 -0.15 26.48 24.53
C THR A 82 -0.67 27.55 25.51
N ASP A 83 -1.62 27.19 26.35
CA ASP A 83 -2.19 28.09 27.40
C ASP A 83 -2.72 29.43 26.87
N GLY A 84 -3.16 29.48 25.62
CA GLY A 84 -3.74 30.66 24.99
C GLY A 84 -2.78 31.50 24.16
N ASP A 85 -1.47 31.37 24.33
CA ASP A 85 -0.46 32.15 23.64
C ASP A 85 0.29 31.34 22.57
N TRP A 86 0.66 32.02 21.46
CA TRP A 86 1.53 31.46 20.44
C TRP A 86 2.99 31.51 20.88
N LYS A 87 3.69 30.41 20.79
CA LYS A 87 5.13 30.28 21.09
C LYS A 87 5.85 29.72 19.88
N GLU A 88 6.93 30.37 19.47
CA GLU A 88 7.84 29.87 18.46
C GLU A 88 8.56 28.64 19.00
N VAL A 89 8.45 27.51 18.25
CA VAL A 89 9.09 26.23 18.59
C VAL A 89 10.26 25.91 17.67
N ALA A 90 10.25 26.43 16.43
CA ALA A 90 11.33 26.23 15.47
C ALA A 90 11.33 27.32 14.39
N LYS A 91 12.49 27.50 13.75
CA LYS A 91 12.65 28.25 12.50
C LYS A 91 13.25 27.39 11.42
N ALA A 92 12.87 27.65 10.16
CA ALA A 92 13.41 26.96 9.02
C ALA A 92 13.71 27.93 7.88
N LYS A 93 14.84 27.74 7.22
CA LYS A 93 15.16 28.45 5.97
C LYS A 93 14.29 27.92 4.85
N VAL A 94 13.81 28.82 4.02
CA VAL A 94 13.15 28.48 2.76
C VAL A 94 14.27 28.26 1.73
N ASP A 95 14.25 27.09 1.08
CA ASP A 95 15.25 26.73 0.08
C ASP A 95 14.95 27.31 -1.31
N GLU A 96 15.78 26.99 -2.28
CA GLU A 96 15.66 27.42 -3.68
C GLU A 96 14.40 26.90 -4.39
N HIS A 97 13.74 25.86 -3.83
CA HIS A 97 12.48 25.29 -4.32
C HIS A 97 11.28 25.73 -3.45
N PHE A 98 11.44 26.78 -2.64
CA PHE A 98 10.42 27.37 -1.77
C PHE A 98 9.82 26.38 -0.77
N LEU A 99 10.66 25.48 -0.26
CA LEU A 99 10.34 24.52 0.80
C LEU A 99 11.06 24.87 2.08
N ALA A 100 10.35 24.84 3.20
CA ALA A 100 10.92 24.91 4.53
C ALA A 100 10.61 23.65 5.32
N VAL A 101 11.62 23.04 5.93
CA VAL A 101 11.48 21.79 6.71
C VAL A 101 11.83 22.07 8.16
N PHE A 102 10.89 21.80 9.04
CA PHE A 102 11.07 21.85 10.49
C PHE A 102 11.30 20.44 11.02
N ARG A 103 12.17 20.34 12.02
CA ARG A 103 12.41 19.16 12.84
C ARG A 103 12.43 19.59 14.30
N VAL A 104 11.55 19.03 15.12
CA VAL A 104 11.42 19.34 16.54
C VAL A 104 11.54 18.05 17.33
N GLU A 105 12.63 17.91 18.07
CA GLU A 105 12.92 16.78 18.96
C GLU A 105 12.16 16.92 20.29
N GLY A 106 11.89 15.79 20.96
CA GLY A 106 11.20 15.75 22.25
C GLY A 106 9.75 16.22 22.15
N TRP A 107 9.10 15.96 21.02
CA TRP A 107 7.71 16.33 20.79
C TRP A 107 6.77 15.50 21.67
N ASP A 108 5.91 16.17 22.45
CA ASP A 108 4.87 15.52 23.23
C ASP A 108 3.68 15.14 22.34
N ALA A 109 3.63 13.87 21.90
CA ALA A 109 2.54 13.33 21.09
C ALA A 109 1.27 13.00 21.88
N SER A 110 1.21 13.26 23.19
CA SER A 110 0.05 12.90 24.03
C SER A 110 -1.13 13.88 23.91
N GLN A 111 -0.95 15.04 23.30
CA GLN A 111 -1.96 16.10 23.19
C GLN A 111 -2.01 16.74 21.80
N ASN A 112 -3.13 17.39 21.49
CA ASN A 112 -3.27 18.17 20.26
C ASN A 112 -2.64 19.54 20.42
N TYR A 113 -1.98 20.01 19.35
CA TYR A 113 -1.44 21.37 19.29
C TYR A 113 -2.05 22.12 18.10
N ALA A 114 -2.69 23.27 18.35
CA ALA A 114 -2.86 24.23 17.27
C ALA A 114 -1.48 24.73 16.85
N TYR A 115 -1.18 24.71 15.56
CA TYR A 115 0.08 25.25 15.04
C TYR A 115 -0.19 26.31 13.98
N ARG A 116 0.83 27.15 13.76
CA ARG A 116 0.90 28.00 12.58
C ARG A 116 2.33 28.09 12.06
N VAL A 117 2.44 28.18 10.74
CA VAL A 117 3.67 28.59 10.07
C VAL A 117 3.51 30.06 9.70
N THR A 118 4.49 30.89 10.06
CA THR A 118 4.45 32.34 9.84
C THR A 118 5.63 32.77 8.98
N HIS A 119 5.40 33.73 8.07
CA HIS A 119 6.44 34.40 7.29
C HIS A 119 6.52 35.86 7.68
N PRO A 120 7.73 36.50 7.79
CA PRO A 120 7.87 37.92 8.18
C PRO A 120 7.09 38.90 7.30
N GLY A 121 6.74 38.50 6.06
CA GLY A 121 5.87 39.28 5.18
C GLY A 121 4.38 39.27 5.53
N GLY A 122 4.00 38.64 6.67
CA GLY A 122 2.63 38.61 7.19
C GLY A 122 1.82 37.38 6.82
N ALA A 123 2.37 36.43 6.02
CA ALA A 123 1.67 35.21 5.71
C ALA A 123 1.58 34.25 6.92
N ILE A 124 0.41 33.65 7.10
CA ILE A 124 0.12 32.69 8.16
C ILE A 124 -0.63 31.50 7.57
N TYR A 125 -0.19 30.29 7.90
CA TYR A 125 -0.90 29.04 7.59
C TYR A 125 -1.11 28.27 8.90
N GLU A 126 -2.34 27.92 9.20
CA GLU A 126 -2.75 27.33 10.48
C GLU A 126 -3.33 25.93 10.31
N GLY A 127 -3.14 25.08 11.30
CA GLY A 127 -3.70 23.74 11.40
C GLY A 127 -3.56 23.15 12.79
N THR A 128 -3.76 21.82 12.87
CA THR A 128 -3.67 21.05 14.11
C THR A 128 -2.69 19.91 13.95
N ILE A 129 -1.66 19.86 14.81
CA ILE A 129 -0.88 18.63 15.01
C ILE A 129 -1.65 17.80 16.01
N ARG A 130 -2.20 16.68 15.54
CA ARG A 130 -3.00 15.78 16.37
C ARG A 130 -2.12 14.98 17.31
N ARG A 131 -2.66 14.68 18.50
CA ARG A 131 -2.08 13.69 19.40
C ARG A 131 -2.05 12.32 18.75
N ASP A 132 -1.15 11.44 19.17
CA ASP A 132 -1.20 10.06 18.78
C ASP A 132 -2.49 9.39 19.30
N PRO A 133 -3.28 8.74 18.42
CA PRO A 133 -4.55 8.12 18.80
C PRO A 133 -4.36 6.73 19.45
N ILE A 134 -3.33 6.52 20.26
CA ILE A 134 -2.97 5.22 20.84
C ILE A 134 -4.11 4.58 21.66
N ASP A 135 -4.96 5.39 22.25
CA ASP A 135 -6.13 4.98 23.05
C ASP A 135 -7.37 4.63 22.22
N LYS A 136 -7.40 4.97 20.92
CA LYS A 136 -8.48 4.56 20.04
C LYS A 136 -8.39 3.06 19.74
N ASN A 137 -9.53 2.37 19.74
CA ASN A 137 -9.61 0.97 19.32
C ASN A 137 -9.57 0.81 17.80
N GLU A 138 -10.11 1.78 17.07
CA GLU A 138 -10.11 1.80 15.60
C GLU A 138 -9.25 2.94 15.09
N ILE A 139 -8.26 2.62 14.26
CA ILE A 139 -7.42 3.57 13.54
C ILE A 139 -7.87 3.59 12.08
N VAL A 140 -8.08 4.79 11.56
CA VAL A 140 -8.63 5.02 10.21
C VAL A 140 -7.59 5.68 9.33
N VAL A 141 -7.34 5.09 8.16
CA VAL A 141 -6.47 5.63 7.12
C VAL A 141 -7.28 5.98 5.88
N ALA A 142 -7.13 7.20 5.38
CA ALA A 142 -7.62 7.55 4.04
C ALA A 142 -6.49 7.44 3.04
N ALA A 143 -6.70 6.70 1.95
CA ALA A 143 -5.66 6.39 0.97
C ALA A 143 -6.07 6.78 -0.45
N PHE A 144 -5.10 7.30 -1.22
CA PHE A 144 -5.31 7.96 -2.50
C PHE A 144 -4.19 7.63 -3.49
N THR A 145 -4.52 7.68 -4.80
CA THR A 145 -3.56 7.59 -5.90
C THR A 145 -4.06 8.37 -7.12
N GLY A 146 -3.21 8.66 -8.08
CA GLY A 146 -3.61 9.07 -9.42
C GLY A 146 -4.45 10.34 -9.51
N ASN A 147 -3.87 11.52 -9.25
CA ASN A 147 -4.51 12.84 -9.38
C ASN A 147 -4.27 13.44 -10.77
N SER A 148 -4.87 12.86 -11.81
CA SER A 148 -4.61 13.21 -13.21
C SER A 148 -4.72 14.70 -13.51
N ASN A 149 -3.77 15.22 -14.29
CA ASN A 149 -3.76 16.61 -14.79
C ASN A 149 -4.84 16.93 -15.85
N LYS A 150 -5.64 15.95 -16.28
CA LYS A 150 -6.79 16.15 -17.16
C LYS A 150 -7.92 16.89 -16.49
N ASP A 151 -7.98 16.83 -15.17
CA ASP A 151 -8.86 17.63 -14.32
C ASP A 151 -8.02 18.37 -13.27
N ARG A 152 -7.99 19.72 -13.36
CA ARG A 152 -7.29 20.58 -12.41
C ARG A 152 -8.23 21.33 -11.45
N GLY A 153 -9.49 20.93 -11.44
CA GLY A 153 -10.50 21.50 -10.54
C GLY A 153 -10.23 21.19 -9.07
N PRO A 154 -10.98 21.80 -8.17
CA PRO A 154 -10.92 21.46 -6.76
C PRO A 154 -11.36 20.01 -6.49
N ARG A 155 -10.97 19.47 -5.36
CA ARG A 155 -11.35 18.13 -4.88
C ARG A 155 -12.33 18.20 -3.72
N THR A 156 -13.25 19.16 -3.77
CA THR A 156 -14.17 19.44 -2.67
C THR A 156 -15.04 18.25 -2.29
N ASP A 157 -15.44 17.42 -3.26
CA ASP A 157 -16.18 16.17 -3.03
C ASP A 157 -15.38 15.18 -2.16
N ILE A 158 -14.12 14.90 -2.51
CA ILE A 158 -13.25 14.01 -1.73
C ILE A 158 -12.89 14.65 -0.39
N VAL A 159 -12.50 15.92 -0.38
CA VAL A 159 -12.11 16.66 0.84
C VAL A 159 -13.26 16.66 1.86
N SER A 160 -14.49 16.92 1.43
CA SER A 160 -15.66 16.90 2.32
C SER A 160 -15.93 15.50 2.87
N ASN A 161 -15.87 14.48 2.02
CA ASN A 161 -16.08 13.10 2.43
C ASN A 161 -15.02 12.62 3.43
N VAL A 162 -13.74 12.86 3.13
CA VAL A 162 -12.63 12.49 4.02
C VAL A 162 -12.69 13.26 5.34
N SER A 163 -13.08 14.55 5.32
CA SER A 163 -13.30 15.31 6.55
C SER A 163 -14.41 14.70 7.42
N ALA A 164 -15.49 14.23 6.80
CA ALA A 164 -16.61 13.57 7.51
C ALA A 164 -16.24 12.17 8.04
N GLN A 165 -15.38 11.44 7.33
CA GLN A 165 -14.87 10.13 7.75
C GLN A 165 -13.77 10.23 8.81
N ASP A 166 -13.18 11.40 9.00
CA ASP A 166 -12.19 11.80 10.00
C ASP A 166 -11.04 10.79 10.21
N PRO A 167 -10.23 10.49 9.19
CA PRO A 167 -9.11 9.58 9.31
C PRO A 167 -8.03 10.09 10.26
N ASP A 168 -7.29 9.16 10.87
CA ASP A 168 -6.14 9.42 11.72
C ASP A 168 -4.86 9.64 10.91
N LEU A 169 -4.80 9.12 9.68
CA LEU A 169 -3.67 9.22 8.77
C LEU A 169 -4.16 9.40 7.33
N LEU A 170 -3.46 10.25 6.56
CA LEU A 170 -3.63 10.37 5.12
C LEU A 170 -2.44 9.70 4.41
N PHE A 171 -2.72 8.89 3.39
CA PHE A 171 -1.71 8.26 2.55
C PHE A 171 -1.96 8.54 1.07
N PHE A 172 -1.04 9.24 0.43
CA PHE A 172 -1.01 9.48 -1.01
C PHE A 172 0.10 8.62 -1.62
N SER A 173 -0.29 7.57 -2.34
CA SER A 173 0.61 6.51 -2.79
C SER A 173 1.38 6.83 -4.07
N GLY A 174 1.24 8.04 -4.59
CA GLY A 174 1.91 8.47 -5.81
C GLY A 174 0.97 9.05 -6.85
N ASP A 175 1.58 9.59 -7.91
CA ASP A 175 0.88 10.26 -9.00
C ASP A 175 0.07 11.49 -8.54
N GLN A 176 0.63 12.25 -7.62
CA GLN A 176 0.10 13.56 -7.22
C GLN A 176 0.19 14.56 -8.36
N SER A 177 1.14 14.35 -9.30
CA SER A 177 1.40 15.20 -10.45
C SER A 177 1.67 14.40 -11.72
N TYR A 178 0.98 14.74 -12.81
CA TYR A 178 1.23 14.25 -14.18
C TYR A 178 1.95 15.30 -15.05
N ASP A 179 2.57 16.30 -14.44
CA ASP A 179 3.24 17.41 -15.13
C ASP A 179 4.75 17.23 -15.16
N HIS A 180 5.22 16.28 -15.94
CA HIS A 180 6.58 15.70 -16.01
C HIS A 180 7.78 16.67 -16.02
N SER A 181 7.58 17.96 -16.15
CA SER A 181 8.65 18.96 -16.12
C SER A 181 8.27 20.20 -15.31
N ARG A 182 7.19 20.12 -14.53
CA ARG A 182 6.60 21.25 -13.79
C ARG A 182 6.09 20.80 -12.43
N HIS A 183 6.83 19.90 -11.78
CA HIS A 183 6.45 19.30 -10.51
C HIS A 183 6.08 20.36 -9.48
N TYR A 184 6.92 21.37 -9.27
CA TYR A 184 6.65 22.42 -8.29
C TYR A 184 5.29 23.11 -8.48
N ALA A 185 4.94 23.50 -9.72
CA ALA A 185 3.65 24.12 -9.99
C ALA A 185 2.47 23.17 -9.75
N ALA A 186 2.64 21.88 -10.07
CA ALA A 186 1.63 20.85 -9.83
C ALA A 186 1.51 20.52 -8.34
N TRP A 187 2.60 20.54 -7.60
CA TRP A 187 2.65 20.34 -6.16
C TRP A 187 1.92 21.45 -5.39
N LEU A 188 2.10 22.71 -5.79
CA LEU A 188 1.29 23.82 -5.25
C LEU A 188 -0.20 23.68 -5.60
N LEU A 189 -0.55 23.12 -6.77
CA LEU A 189 -1.94 22.81 -7.11
C LEU A 189 -2.49 21.69 -6.19
N PHE A 190 -1.73 20.64 -5.96
CA PHE A 190 -2.06 19.57 -5.01
C PHE A 190 -2.34 20.14 -3.62
N GLY A 191 -1.47 21.02 -3.12
CA GLY A 191 -1.69 21.71 -1.84
C GLY A 191 -2.99 22.49 -1.78
N ARG A 192 -3.36 23.20 -2.86
CA ARG A 192 -4.67 23.90 -2.95
C ARG A 192 -5.86 22.94 -3.01
N GLN A 193 -5.66 21.73 -3.57
CA GLN A 193 -6.72 20.74 -3.68
C GLN A 193 -7.00 19.98 -2.37
N PHE A 194 -5.95 19.72 -1.57
CA PHE A 194 -6.03 18.85 -0.41
C PHE A 194 -5.60 19.51 0.91
N GLY A 195 -5.09 20.74 0.89
CA GLY A 195 -4.56 21.42 2.08
C GLY A 195 -5.52 21.43 3.26
N GLU A 196 -6.83 21.53 3.02
CA GLU A 196 -7.85 21.54 4.08
C GLU A 196 -7.93 20.26 4.90
N ILE A 197 -7.58 19.10 4.33
CA ILE A 197 -7.50 17.84 5.11
C ILE A 197 -6.09 17.55 5.61
N ILE A 198 -5.07 18.00 4.87
CA ILE A 198 -3.66 17.76 5.19
C ILE A 198 -3.23 18.57 6.44
N LYS A 199 -3.69 19.81 6.59
CA LYS A 199 -3.28 20.70 7.69
C LYS A 199 -3.56 20.15 9.10
N ASP A 200 -4.53 19.25 9.22
CA ASP A 200 -5.01 18.74 10.50
C ASP A 200 -4.72 17.25 10.71
N ARG A 201 -3.95 16.61 9.84
CA ARG A 201 -3.71 15.15 9.92
C ARG A 201 -2.29 14.79 9.54
N PRO A 202 -1.67 13.81 10.20
CA PRO A 202 -0.43 13.22 9.72
C PRO A 202 -0.61 12.77 8.28
N THR A 203 0.36 13.07 7.43
CA THR A 203 0.24 12.83 5.99
C THR A 203 1.51 12.18 5.44
N ILE A 204 1.33 11.04 4.77
CA ILE A 204 2.37 10.37 3.99
C ILE A 204 2.09 10.66 2.53
N CYS A 205 3.03 11.28 1.84
CA CYS A 205 3.09 11.35 0.38
C CYS A 205 4.36 10.64 -0.09
N ILE A 206 4.24 9.79 -1.08
CA ILE A 206 5.38 9.14 -1.74
C ILE A 206 5.30 9.36 -3.24
N PRO A 207 6.40 9.70 -3.94
CA PRO A 207 6.38 9.94 -5.37
C PRO A 207 6.31 8.64 -6.16
N ASP A 208 5.54 8.64 -7.27
CA ASP A 208 5.56 7.58 -8.27
C ASP A 208 6.20 8.06 -9.58
N ASP A 209 6.05 7.31 -10.67
CA ASP A 209 6.68 7.54 -11.96
C ASP A 209 6.31 8.90 -12.59
N HIS A 210 5.03 9.27 -12.58
CA HIS A 210 4.58 10.55 -13.13
C HIS A 210 5.10 11.74 -12.31
N ASP A 211 5.26 11.60 -10.99
CA ASP A 211 5.83 12.65 -10.14
C ASP A 211 7.28 12.94 -10.49
N VAL A 212 8.08 11.89 -10.75
CA VAL A 212 9.48 12.02 -11.16
C VAL A 212 9.66 12.25 -12.67
N GLY A 213 8.56 12.46 -13.38
CA GLY A 213 8.55 12.96 -14.75
C GLY A 213 8.73 11.92 -15.85
N GLN A 214 8.34 10.67 -15.61
CA GLN A 214 8.27 9.62 -16.62
C GLN A 214 6.91 8.93 -16.54
N GLY A 215 6.59 8.06 -17.46
CA GLY A 215 5.28 7.41 -17.51
C GLY A 215 5.30 5.94 -17.12
N ASN A 216 6.44 5.44 -16.67
CA ASN A 216 6.69 4.19 -15.95
C ASN A 216 8.06 4.33 -15.29
N LEU A 217 8.25 3.73 -14.11
CA LEU A 217 9.50 3.80 -13.38
C LEU A 217 10.03 2.42 -12.97
N TRP A 218 11.16 2.07 -13.54
CA TRP A 218 12.04 0.99 -13.11
C TRP A 218 13.36 1.62 -12.67
N GLY A 219 13.42 2.08 -11.42
CA GLY A 219 14.48 2.98 -10.94
C GLY A 219 15.88 2.40 -10.87
N GLU A 220 16.00 1.08 -10.87
CA GLU A 220 17.25 0.29 -10.93
C GLU A 220 18.39 0.87 -10.07
N SER A 221 18.04 1.18 -8.80
CA SER A 221 18.97 1.76 -7.82
C SER A 221 19.57 3.10 -8.22
N GLY A 222 18.81 3.94 -8.94
CA GLY A 222 19.24 5.30 -9.27
C GLY A 222 20.00 5.44 -10.57
N LYS A 223 20.09 4.39 -11.38
CA LYS A 223 20.74 4.40 -12.69
C LYS A 223 20.13 5.49 -13.59
N LYS A 224 20.92 6.02 -14.51
CA LYS A 224 20.42 6.89 -15.56
C LYS A 224 19.86 6.07 -16.70
N SER A 225 18.63 6.36 -17.10
CA SER A 225 18.01 5.75 -18.28
C SER A 225 18.38 6.50 -19.56
N TYR A 226 18.58 5.75 -20.63
CA TYR A 226 18.89 6.26 -21.98
C TYR A 226 17.81 5.92 -23.00
N LEU A 227 16.87 5.02 -22.66
CA LEU A 227 15.75 4.69 -23.53
C LEU A 227 14.54 5.60 -23.25
N ASN A 228 13.85 5.97 -24.31
CA ASN A 228 12.58 6.65 -24.17
C ASN A 228 11.59 5.71 -23.45
N GLY A 229 10.99 6.18 -22.36
CA GLY A 229 10.10 5.38 -21.52
C GLY A 229 10.79 4.62 -20.38
N GLY A 230 12.13 4.69 -20.24
CA GLY A 230 12.84 4.18 -19.06
C GLY A 230 13.01 2.66 -18.99
N ALA A 231 12.72 1.92 -20.06
CA ALA A 231 12.69 0.46 -20.03
C ALA A 231 14.06 -0.21 -19.77
N ASP A 232 15.17 0.50 -20.00
CA ASP A 232 16.52 0.06 -19.65
C ASP A 232 16.85 0.21 -18.16
N GLY A 233 15.87 0.65 -17.38
CA GLY A 233 16.00 0.94 -15.95
C GLY A 233 16.63 2.31 -15.68
N GLY A 234 16.25 2.89 -14.53
CA GLY A 234 16.75 4.18 -14.07
C GLY A 234 15.84 5.36 -14.37
N TYR A 235 16.38 6.54 -14.15
CA TYR A 235 15.68 7.81 -14.26
C TYR A 235 16.01 8.52 -15.58
N ILE A 236 14.97 9.00 -16.27
CA ILE A 236 15.10 9.82 -17.49
C ILE A 236 15.45 11.27 -17.11
N LYS A 237 14.87 11.77 -16.01
CA LYS A 237 15.14 13.11 -15.50
C LYS A 237 16.49 13.18 -14.79
N PRO A 238 17.13 14.37 -14.71
CA PRO A 238 18.31 14.56 -13.90
C PRO A 238 18.07 14.21 -12.42
N ALA A 239 19.11 13.76 -11.72
CA ALA A 239 19.04 13.40 -10.32
C ALA A 239 18.58 14.56 -9.42
N GLU A 240 18.95 15.79 -9.78
CA GLU A 240 18.52 17.01 -9.09
C GLU A 240 16.99 17.14 -9.11
N TYR A 241 16.35 16.90 -10.25
CA TYR A 241 14.89 16.92 -10.37
C TYR A 241 14.23 15.82 -9.52
N VAL A 242 14.78 14.61 -9.54
CA VAL A 242 14.26 13.48 -8.74
C VAL A 242 14.37 13.80 -7.24
N ASN A 243 15.50 14.36 -6.81
CA ASN A 243 15.70 14.77 -5.42
C ASN A 243 14.79 15.95 -5.02
N GLU A 244 14.52 16.90 -5.93
CA GLU A 244 13.52 17.96 -5.70
C GLU A 244 12.14 17.38 -5.44
N VAL A 245 11.68 16.46 -6.28
CA VAL A 245 10.39 15.78 -6.12
C VAL A 245 10.32 15.03 -4.80
N GLN A 246 11.32 14.20 -4.50
CA GLN A 246 11.39 13.44 -3.25
C GLN A 246 11.40 14.37 -2.04
N ARG A 247 12.19 15.44 -2.08
CA ARG A 247 12.27 16.43 -1.03
C ARG A 247 10.92 17.12 -0.79
N ALA A 248 10.22 17.50 -1.85
CA ALA A 248 8.91 18.13 -1.74
C ALA A 248 7.86 17.20 -1.10
N GLN A 249 7.87 15.94 -1.47
CA GLN A 249 6.84 15.00 -1.04
C GLN A 249 7.15 14.26 0.26
N CYS A 250 8.44 14.04 0.60
CA CYS A 250 8.85 13.12 1.66
C CYS A 250 9.58 13.79 2.83
N SER A 251 9.86 15.12 2.82
CA SER A 251 10.66 15.76 3.87
C SER A 251 10.01 15.75 5.26
N ASN A 252 8.70 15.57 5.33
CA ASN A 252 7.97 15.41 6.59
C ASN A 252 7.92 13.97 7.10
N LEU A 253 8.38 12.98 6.34
CA LEU A 253 8.44 11.58 6.80
C LEU A 253 9.52 11.40 7.87
N PRO A 254 9.45 10.35 8.70
CA PRO A 254 10.55 9.97 9.58
C PRO A 254 11.87 9.82 8.81
N ASP A 255 12.99 9.79 9.52
CA ASP A 255 14.28 9.60 8.87
C ASP A 255 14.36 8.24 8.18
N PRO A 256 15.01 8.13 7.03
CA PRO A 256 15.15 6.86 6.32
C PRO A 256 15.86 5.81 7.18
N PHE A 257 15.42 4.57 7.12
CA PHE A 257 16.08 3.45 7.78
C PHE A 257 17.58 3.33 7.43
N ASP A 258 17.91 3.49 6.16
CA ASP A 258 19.29 3.60 5.68
C ASP A 258 19.40 4.84 4.77
N PRO A 259 19.97 5.96 5.25
CA PRO A 259 20.00 7.22 4.52
C PRO A 259 21.01 7.25 3.37
N THR A 260 21.74 6.14 3.11
CA THR A 260 22.76 6.10 2.06
C THR A 260 22.11 6.33 0.68
N PRO A 261 22.50 7.38 -0.06
CA PRO A 261 21.99 7.61 -1.40
C PRO A 261 22.27 6.43 -2.35
N ILE A 262 21.41 6.28 -3.34
CA ILE A 262 21.61 5.37 -4.47
C ILE A 262 22.45 6.05 -5.57
N GLU A 263 22.60 5.41 -6.75
CA GLU A 263 23.37 5.97 -7.84
C GLU A 263 22.97 7.42 -8.17
N GLN A 264 23.84 8.18 -8.75
CA GLN A 264 23.71 9.61 -9.07
C GLN A 264 23.45 10.53 -7.85
N GLY A 265 23.57 10.02 -6.61
CA GLY A 265 23.26 10.79 -5.40
C GLY A 265 21.77 10.99 -5.17
N ILE A 266 20.91 10.14 -5.74
CA ILE A 266 19.48 10.17 -5.47
C ILE A 266 19.24 9.64 -4.05
N GLY A 267 18.49 10.40 -3.25
CA GLY A 267 18.14 10.03 -1.87
C GLY A 267 17.18 8.85 -1.80
N VAL A 268 16.97 8.36 -0.58
CA VAL A 268 15.99 7.33 -0.23
C VAL A 268 15.09 7.85 0.89
N TYR A 269 13.89 7.25 1.03
CA TYR A 269 12.94 7.65 2.09
C TYR A 269 12.24 6.45 2.77
N TYR A 270 12.58 5.20 2.41
CA TYR A 270 11.95 4.05 3.07
C TYR A 270 12.24 4.04 4.57
N THR A 271 11.18 3.91 5.34
CA THR A 271 11.15 4.06 6.80
C THR A 271 9.88 3.45 7.36
N ASP A 272 9.65 3.56 8.64
CA ASP A 272 8.38 3.25 9.28
C ASP A 272 7.79 4.44 10.00
N LEU A 273 6.48 4.35 10.27
CA LEU A 273 5.70 5.35 11.01
C LEU A 273 4.63 4.63 11.83
N ASN A 274 4.67 4.79 13.14
CA ASN A 274 3.63 4.30 14.03
C ASN A 274 2.57 5.38 14.28
N VAL A 275 1.29 5.05 14.05
CA VAL A 275 0.15 5.91 14.36
C VAL A 275 -0.90 5.09 15.11
N GLY A 276 -1.13 5.43 16.37
CA GLY A 276 -2.13 4.78 17.21
C GLY A 276 -1.88 3.28 17.45
N GLY A 277 -0.63 2.83 17.37
CA GLY A 277 -0.26 1.42 17.49
C GLY A 277 -0.36 0.63 16.18
N ILE A 278 -0.67 1.27 15.07
CA ILE A 278 -0.53 0.67 13.73
C ILE A 278 0.80 1.15 13.15
N ASP A 279 1.67 0.20 12.87
CA ASP A 279 3.01 0.47 12.35
C ASP A 279 3.05 0.27 10.83
N PHE A 280 3.39 1.33 10.12
CA PHE A 280 3.37 1.43 8.67
C PHE A 280 4.80 1.42 8.11
N ALA A 281 5.23 0.31 7.49
CA ALA A 281 6.43 0.32 6.67
C ALA A 281 6.15 1.05 5.35
N ILE A 282 6.85 2.13 5.10
CA ILE A 282 6.81 2.92 3.86
C ILE A 282 7.96 2.43 2.98
N ILE A 283 7.67 1.83 1.83
CA ILE A 283 8.68 1.26 0.93
C ILE A 283 8.70 1.96 -0.42
N GLU A 284 9.80 1.82 -1.13
CA GLU A 284 10.07 2.41 -2.44
C GLU A 284 10.12 1.32 -3.50
N ASP A 285 8.98 0.82 -3.92
CA ASP A 285 8.88 -0.33 -4.83
C ASP A 285 9.28 -0.02 -6.28
N ARG A 286 9.38 1.28 -6.63
CA ARG A 286 9.85 1.75 -7.95
C ARG A 286 11.37 1.93 -8.00
N LYS A 287 11.96 2.46 -6.91
CA LYS A 287 13.33 2.95 -6.90
C LYS A 287 14.40 1.89 -7.19
N PHE A 288 14.15 0.67 -6.74
CA PHE A 288 15.10 -0.44 -6.88
C PHE A 288 14.69 -1.45 -7.96
N LYS A 289 13.49 -1.31 -8.53
CA LYS A 289 12.94 -2.22 -9.52
C LYS A 289 13.79 -2.23 -10.80
N THR A 290 14.15 -3.42 -11.25
CA THR A 290 14.94 -3.61 -12.47
C THR A 290 14.12 -3.33 -13.72
N GLY A 291 14.73 -2.66 -14.73
CA GLY A 291 14.11 -2.42 -16.03
C GLY A 291 14.02 -3.69 -16.89
N PRO A 292 12.96 -3.87 -17.69
CA PRO A 292 12.75 -5.09 -18.47
C PRO A 292 13.64 -5.20 -19.71
N ALA A 293 14.13 -4.09 -20.27
CA ALA A 293 14.89 -4.11 -21.52
C ALA A 293 16.23 -4.83 -21.38
N GLY A 294 16.48 -5.76 -22.27
CA GLY A 294 17.69 -6.60 -22.27
C GLY A 294 17.57 -7.87 -21.43
N LEU A 295 16.57 -7.96 -20.52
CA LEU A 295 16.24 -9.19 -19.78
C LEU A 295 15.16 -9.99 -20.49
N ILE A 296 14.13 -9.32 -20.96
CA ILE A 296 13.01 -9.93 -21.64
C ILE A 296 12.72 -9.20 -22.96
N PRO A 297 12.24 -9.90 -24.01
CA PRO A 297 11.86 -9.27 -25.25
C PRO A 297 10.61 -8.40 -25.05
N GLN A 298 10.58 -7.22 -25.71
CA GLN A 298 9.37 -6.41 -25.76
C GLN A 298 8.29 -7.13 -26.58
N GLN A 299 7.12 -7.35 -26.01
CA GLN A 299 6.01 -8.13 -26.58
C GLN A 299 4.73 -7.29 -26.73
N GLY A 300 4.90 -6.03 -27.06
CA GLY A 300 3.81 -5.08 -27.27
C GLY A 300 4.29 -3.74 -27.81
N PRO A 301 3.37 -2.79 -28.06
CA PRO A 301 3.71 -1.49 -28.65
C PRO A 301 4.46 -0.57 -27.67
N ARG A 302 4.41 -0.88 -26.39
CA ARG A 302 5.10 -0.20 -25.28
C ARG A 302 5.91 -1.21 -24.50
N PRO A 303 6.99 -0.78 -23.80
CA PRO A 303 7.80 -1.70 -22.98
C PRO A 303 7.03 -2.39 -21.84
N ASP A 304 6.02 -1.72 -21.33
CA ASP A 304 5.19 -2.16 -20.20
C ASP A 304 4.01 -3.04 -20.61
N HIS A 305 3.45 -2.84 -21.81
CA HIS A 305 2.22 -3.50 -22.26
C HIS A 305 2.53 -4.75 -23.10
N VAL A 306 2.26 -5.91 -22.55
CA VAL A 306 2.32 -7.17 -23.26
C VAL A 306 0.95 -7.48 -23.88
N ASN A 307 0.89 -7.61 -25.21
CA ASN A 307 -0.34 -7.93 -25.94
C ASN A 307 -0.12 -8.86 -27.14
N ASP A 308 1.12 -9.39 -27.32
CA ASP A 308 1.42 -10.39 -28.34
C ASP A 308 0.74 -11.73 -27.97
N PRO A 309 -0.10 -12.31 -28.85
CA PRO A 309 -0.75 -13.59 -28.57
C PRO A 309 0.20 -14.79 -28.36
N SER A 310 1.47 -14.66 -28.78
CA SER A 310 2.51 -15.68 -28.56
C SER A 310 3.18 -15.56 -27.17
N TYR A 311 2.75 -14.62 -26.34
CA TYR A 311 3.30 -14.40 -25.02
C TYR A 311 3.22 -15.64 -24.14
N ASP A 312 4.38 -16.06 -23.63
CA ASP A 312 4.51 -17.13 -22.66
C ASP A 312 4.96 -16.54 -21.31
N ARG A 313 4.04 -16.50 -20.37
CA ARG A 313 4.25 -15.96 -19.02
C ARG A 313 5.29 -16.74 -18.20
N ASP A 314 5.50 -18.01 -18.51
CA ASP A 314 6.45 -18.85 -17.78
C ASP A 314 7.89 -18.60 -18.23
N SER A 315 8.09 -17.92 -19.37
CA SER A 315 9.41 -17.62 -19.94
C SER A 315 10.00 -16.26 -19.51
N ILE A 316 9.26 -15.42 -18.77
CA ILE A 316 9.66 -14.04 -18.47
C ILE A 316 10.09 -13.80 -17.02
N ASP A 317 10.11 -14.82 -16.18
CA ASP A 317 10.74 -14.65 -14.86
C ASP A 317 12.25 -14.50 -15.05
N ALA A 318 12.80 -13.40 -14.55
CA ALA A 318 14.21 -13.13 -14.51
C ALA A 318 14.63 -13.12 -13.02
N PRO A 319 15.12 -14.25 -12.47
CA PRO A 319 15.40 -14.37 -11.04
C PRO A 319 16.43 -13.36 -10.50
N GLU A 320 17.29 -12.83 -11.38
CA GLU A 320 18.24 -11.76 -11.07
C GLU A 320 17.58 -10.37 -10.99
N ALA A 321 16.38 -10.20 -11.57
CA ALA A 321 15.68 -8.93 -11.53
C ALA A 321 15.20 -8.62 -10.11
N LYS A 322 15.44 -7.39 -9.67
CA LYS A 322 15.09 -6.90 -8.33
C LYS A 322 13.74 -6.20 -8.37
N LEU A 323 12.99 -6.30 -7.29
CA LEU A 323 11.85 -5.42 -7.01
C LEU A 323 12.23 -4.40 -5.94
N LEU A 324 12.42 -4.82 -4.69
CA LEU A 324 12.75 -3.93 -3.56
C LEU A 324 14.25 -3.74 -3.34
N GLY A 325 15.09 -4.65 -3.86
CA GLY A 325 16.52 -4.70 -3.54
C GLY A 325 16.79 -5.20 -2.10
N GLU A 326 18.04 -5.59 -1.84
CA GLU A 326 18.43 -6.22 -0.57
C GLU A 326 18.23 -5.28 0.63
N ARG A 327 18.54 -3.98 0.48
CA ARG A 327 18.42 -2.97 1.55
C ARG A 327 16.99 -2.87 2.12
N GLN A 328 15.97 -2.87 1.25
CA GLN A 328 14.58 -2.81 1.70
C GLN A 328 14.07 -4.16 2.18
N LEU A 329 14.56 -5.28 1.64
CA LEU A 329 14.25 -6.61 2.18
C LEU A 329 14.80 -6.76 3.61
N GLU A 330 16.02 -6.26 3.87
CA GLU A 330 16.59 -6.20 5.22
C GLU A 330 15.77 -5.30 6.16
N PHE A 331 15.37 -4.13 5.69
CA PHE A 331 14.46 -3.24 6.42
C PHE A 331 13.17 -3.97 6.81
N LEU A 332 12.48 -4.59 5.85
CA LEU A 332 11.23 -5.31 6.11
C LEU A 332 11.43 -6.49 7.07
N GLN A 333 12.57 -7.17 7.00
CA GLN A 333 12.89 -8.28 7.91
C GLN A 333 13.03 -7.80 9.36
N GLN A 334 13.75 -6.69 9.58
CA GLN A 334 13.91 -6.09 10.91
C GLN A 334 12.58 -5.51 11.40
N TRP A 335 11.88 -4.77 10.56
CA TRP A 335 10.57 -4.20 10.86
C TRP A 335 9.52 -5.27 11.21
N ALA A 336 9.46 -6.39 10.49
CA ALA A 336 8.54 -7.48 10.78
C ALA A 336 8.77 -8.10 12.16
N ALA A 337 10.01 -8.05 12.67
CA ALA A 337 10.40 -8.57 13.97
C ALA A 337 10.17 -7.58 15.13
N ASP A 338 10.11 -6.27 14.86
CA ASP A 338 9.89 -5.26 15.89
C ASP A 338 8.39 -5.02 16.12
N TRP A 339 7.95 -5.17 17.38
CA TRP A 339 6.58 -4.96 17.82
C TRP A 339 6.50 -4.05 19.06
N ASN A 340 7.53 -3.25 19.30
CA ASN A 340 7.54 -2.31 20.41
C ASN A 340 6.49 -1.21 20.18
N GLY A 341 5.49 -1.10 21.07
CA GLY A 341 4.38 -0.15 20.91
C GLY A 341 3.44 -0.44 19.74
N VAL A 342 3.52 -1.64 19.13
CA VAL A 342 2.78 -2.03 17.92
C VAL A 342 1.67 -3.00 18.24
N GLU A 343 0.46 -2.75 17.70
CA GLU A 343 -0.70 -3.63 17.76
C GLU A 343 -0.96 -4.38 16.45
N MET A 344 -0.79 -3.72 15.31
CA MET A 344 -0.96 -4.27 13.97
C MET A 344 0.05 -3.64 13.01
N LYS A 345 0.27 -4.28 11.85
CA LYS A 345 1.23 -3.82 10.85
C LYS A 345 0.61 -3.67 9.47
N SER A 346 1.11 -2.69 8.71
CA SER A 346 0.74 -2.44 7.31
C SER A 346 1.96 -2.01 6.50
N VAL A 347 2.00 -2.34 5.21
CA VAL A 347 3.02 -1.86 4.27
C VAL A 347 2.36 -0.89 3.31
N LEU A 348 2.99 0.25 3.08
CA LEU A 348 2.56 1.31 2.16
C LEU A 348 3.56 1.40 0.99
N SER A 349 3.08 1.35 -0.23
CA SER A 349 3.92 1.53 -1.42
C SER A 349 3.20 2.22 -2.57
N GLN A 350 3.91 2.45 -3.67
CA GLN A 350 3.34 3.05 -4.86
C GLN A 350 2.38 2.08 -5.56
N THR A 351 2.84 0.85 -5.83
CA THR A 351 2.21 -0.07 -6.76
C THR A 351 1.84 -1.40 -6.11
N ILE A 352 0.67 -1.94 -6.47
CA ILE A 352 0.22 -3.25 -5.99
C ILE A 352 1.10 -4.40 -6.50
N PHE A 353 1.32 -5.42 -5.66
CA PHE A 353 2.11 -6.62 -5.98
C PHE A 353 1.36 -7.67 -6.80
N GLY A 354 0.66 -7.23 -7.85
CA GLY A 354 -0.07 -8.11 -8.75
C GLY A 354 -0.58 -7.37 -9.98
N GLY A 355 -0.66 -8.06 -11.10
CA GLY A 355 -1.17 -7.51 -12.36
C GLY A 355 -2.67 -7.76 -12.51
N GLY A 356 -3.53 -6.88 -11.96
CA GLY A 356 -5.00 -7.01 -12.08
C GLY A 356 -5.58 -6.49 -13.39
N ALA A 357 -4.81 -5.76 -14.20
CA ALA A 357 -5.31 -5.12 -15.42
C ALA A 357 -5.34 -6.08 -16.61
N HIS A 358 -6.53 -6.30 -17.18
CA HIS A 358 -6.74 -7.07 -18.41
C HIS A 358 -7.13 -6.20 -19.62
N LEU A 359 -7.55 -4.95 -19.39
CA LEU A 359 -7.79 -3.94 -20.41
C LEU A 359 -7.18 -2.62 -19.92
N SER A 360 -6.64 -1.82 -20.84
CA SER A 360 -5.93 -0.58 -20.51
C SER A 360 -6.28 0.54 -21.45
N GLY A 361 -6.65 1.70 -20.91
CA GLY A 361 -6.96 2.92 -21.65
C GLY A 361 -8.24 2.86 -22.48
N SER A 362 -8.67 1.67 -22.90
CA SER A 362 -9.87 1.42 -23.69
C SER A 362 -10.41 0.03 -23.40
N HIS A 363 -11.72 -0.13 -23.40
CA HIS A 363 -12.40 -1.43 -23.24
C HIS A 363 -12.14 -2.43 -24.38
N THR A 364 -11.53 -1.99 -25.48
CA THR A 364 -11.14 -2.85 -26.61
C THR A 364 -9.66 -3.19 -26.63
N GLN A 365 -8.86 -2.61 -25.75
CA GLN A 365 -7.42 -2.78 -25.72
C GLN A 365 -7.00 -3.83 -24.66
N ARG A 366 -6.90 -5.09 -25.12
CA ARG A 366 -6.50 -6.19 -24.25
C ARG A 366 -5.04 -6.09 -23.84
N LEU A 367 -4.78 -6.34 -22.55
CA LEU A 367 -3.47 -6.61 -21.99
C LEU A 367 -3.39 -8.06 -21.57
N LEU A 368 -2.27 -8.72 -21.87
CA LEU A 368 -1.91 -10.04 -21.35
C LEU A 368 -1.09 -9.89 -20.07
N ALA A 369 -0.23 -8.88 -20.00
CA ALA A 369 0.50 -8.49 -18.81
C ALA A 369 0.85 -6.99 -18.86
N ASP A 370 1.06 -6.39 -17.68
CA ASP A 370 1.49 -5.01 -17.49
C ASP A 370 2.76 -4.98 -16.63
N MET A 371 3.93 -4.76 -17.28
CA MET A 371 5.25 -4.77 -16.63
C MET A 371 5.45 -3.61 -15.64
N ASP A 372 4.58 -2.61 -15.70
CA ASP A 372 4.57 -1.51 -14.76
C ASP A 372 4.11 -1.98 -13.37
N SER A 373 3.12 -2.88 -13.30
CA SER A 373 2.68 -3.50 -12.04
C SER A 373 3.79 -4.30 -11.36
N ASN A 374 3.72 -4.46 -10.04
CA ASN A 374 4.66 -5.30 -9.29
C ASN A 374 4.29 -6.80 -9.31
N GLY A 375 3.51 -7.24 -10.30
CA GLY A 375 3.41 -8.64 -10.68
C GLY A 375 4.74 -9.17 -11.26
N TRP A 376 5.55 -8.29 -11.88
CA TRP A 376 6.88 -8.55 -12.38
C TRP A 376 7.93 -7.64 -11.67
N PRO A 377 9.14 -8.14 -11.39
CA PRO A 377 9.64 -9.51 -11.56
C PRO A 377 9.06 -10.47 -10.52
N GLN A 378 8.66 -11.68 -10.98
CA GLN A 378 7.95 -12.66 -10.13
C GLN A 378 8.76 -13.07 -8.90
N THR A 379 10.04 -13.44 -9.09
CA THR A 379 10.95 -13.81 -7.99
C THR A 379 11.16 -12.65 -7.01
N GLY A 380 11.31 -11.41 -7.50
CA GLY A 380 11.42 -10.21 -6.65
C GLY A 380 10.14 -9.94 -5.85
N ARG A 381 8.97 -10.10 -6.48
CA ARG A 381 7.66 -10.03 -5.83
C ARG A 381 7.51 -11.07 -4.70
N GLN A 382 7.89 -12.32 -4.98
CA GLN A 382 7.79 -13.39 -4.00
C GLN A 382 8.63 -13.09 -2.75
N LYS A 383 9.88 -12.61 -2.92
CA LYS A 383 10.73 -12.20 -1.80
C LYS A 383 10.06 -11.12 -0.95
N ALA A 384 9.52 -10.08 -1.57
CA ALA A 384 8.83 -9.00 -0.85
C ALA A 384 7.63 -9.52 -0.05
N LEU A 385 6.74 -10.29 -0.67
CA LEU A 385 5.57 -10.86 -0.01
C LEU A 385 5.95 -11.82 1.14
N MET A 386 7.06 -12.52 1.02
CA MET A 386 7.55 -13.41 2.08
C MET A 386 8.00 -12.62 3.31
N GLU A 387 8.66 -11.47 3.14
CA GLU A 387 9.04 -10.62 4.28
C GLU A 387 7.80 -9.96 4.90
N MET A 388 6.89 -9.42 4.09
CA MET A 388 5.67 -8.75 4.58
C MET A 388 4.78 -9.68 5.41
N ARG A 389 4.58 -10.94 4.97
CA ARG A 389 3.74 -11.90 5.70
C ARG A 389 4.31 -12.29 7.06
N ARG A 390 5.64 -12.19 7.27
CA ARG A 390 6.27 -12.47 8.58
C ARG A 390 5.78 -11.56 9.69
N GLY A 391 5.37 -10.33 9.35
CA GLY A 391 4.74 -9.37 10.25
C GLY A 391 3.22 -9.39 10.23
N PHE A 392 2.56 -10.33 9.53
CA PHE A 392 1.11 -10.36 9.29
C PHE A 392 0.59 -9.03 8.74
N ALA A 393 1.39 -8.39 7.88
CA ALA A 393 1.12 -7.06 7.37
C ALA A 393 0.19 -7.09 6.16
N VAL A 394 -0.81 -6.20 6.17
CA VAL A 394 -1.59 -5.88 4.98
C VAL A 394 -0.85 -4.85 4.13
N HIS A 395 -1.03 -4.88 2.82
CA HIS A 395 -0.42 -3.94 1.89
C HIS A 395 -1.46 -2.97 1.31
N ILE A 396 -1.13 -1.68 1.29
CA ILE A 396 -1.94 -0.61 0.70
C ILE A 396 -1.10 0.09 -0.37
N ALA A 397 -1.65 0.21 -1.58
CA ALA A 397 -0.94 0.78 -2.73
C ALA A 397 -1.91 1.40 -3.75
N GLY A 398 -1.38 1.98 -4.80
CA GLY A 398 -2.12 2.64 -5.88
C GLY A 398 -1.66 2.26 -7.27
N ASP A 399 -1.36 3.27 -8.10
CA ASP A 399 -0.81 3.22 -9.45
C ASP A 399 -1.74 2.61 -10.52
N GLN A 400 -2.29 1.43 -10.28
CA GLN A 400 -2.95 0.61 -11.31
C GLN A 400 -4.28 1.16 -11.83
N HIS A 401 -4.76 2.32 -11.36
CA HIS A 401 -6.01 2.94 -11.81
C HIS A 401 -7.24 2.01 -11.78
N LEU A 402 -7.19 0.98 -10.94
CA LEU A 402 -8.20 -0.05 -10.77
C LEU A 402 -8.24 -0.45 -9.30
N ALA A 403 -9.27 -0.03 -8.58
CA ALA A 403 -9.41 -0.45 -7.19
C ALA A 403 -9.64 -1.96 -7.09
N THR A 404 -8.83 -2.63 -6.26
CA THR A 404 -8.92 -4.08 -6.06
C THR A 404 -8.54 -4.47 -4.64
N VAL A 405 -9.15 -5.54 -4.11
CA VAL A 405 -8.61 -6.28 -2.96
C VAL A 405 -8.19 -7.66 -3.44
N ILE A 406 -6.90 -7.94 -3.29
CA ILE A 406 -6.27 -9.18 -3.73
C ILE A 406 -5.67 -9.89 -2.53
N HIS A 407 -5.96 -11.20 -2.37
CA HIS A 407 -5.23 -12.09 -1.48
C HIS A 407 -4.16 -12.82 -2.29
N HIS A 408 -2.89 -12.61 -1.94
CA HIS A 408 -1.76 -13.11 -2.71
C HIS A 408 -1.42 -14.56 -2.41
N GLY A 409 -0.97 -15.27 -3.45
CA GLY A 409 -0.28 -16.54 -3.31
C GLY A 409 1.19 -16.42 -3.74
N VAL A 410 2.06 -17.13 -3.04
CA VAL A 410 3.48 -17.32 -3.36
C VAL A 410 3.68 -18.77 -3.82
N ASN A 411 3.70 -19.71 -2.91
CA ASN A 411 3.82 -21.15 -3.24
C ASN A 411 2.45 -21.80 -3.49
N SER A 412 1.45 -21.43 -2.72
CA SER A 412 0.06 -21.87 -2.84
C SER A 412 -0.89 -20.68 -2.91
N TRP A 413 -2.16 -20.95 -3.19
CA TRP A 413 -3.19 -19.94 -3.14
C TRP A 413 -3.31 -19.37 -1.72
N GLU A 414 -3.42 -18.04 -1.60
CA GLU A 414 -3.75 -17.36 -0.34
C GLU A 414 -2.71 -17.55 0.79
N ASP A 415 -1.47 -17.92 0.46
CA ASP A 415 -0.42 -18.15 1.46
C ASP A 415 0.44 -16.92 1.80
N ALA A 416 0.05 -15.75 1.32
CA ALA A 416 0.65 -14.45 1.64
C ALA A 416 -0.42 -13.43 2.07
N GLY A 417 -0.04 -12.15 2.21
CA GLY A 417 -0.94 -11.11 2.69
C GLY A 417 -1.94 -10.60 1.65
N TYR A 418 -2.84 -9.74 2.11
CA TYR A 418 -3.76 -8.99 1.26
C TYR A 418 -3.12 -7.70 0.77
N SER A 419 -3.51 -7.27 -0.42
CA SER A 419 -3.25 -5.93 -0.93
C SER A 419 -4.54 -5.21 -1.28
N PHE A 420 -4.64 -3.95 -0.89
CA PHE A 420 -5.65 -3.02 -1.36
C PHE A 420 -5.02 -2.03 -2.34
N CYS A 421 -5.34 -2.14 -3.63
CA CYS A 421 -5.11 -1.09 -4.59
C CYS A 421 -6.24 -0.06 -4.46
N VAL A 422 -5.92 1.17 -4.08
CA VAL A 422 -6.92 2.22 -3.88
C VAL A 422 -7.39 2.81 -5.22
N PRO A 423 -8.60 3.37 -5.29
CA PRO A 423 -9.08 4.01 -6.51
C PRO A 423 -8.31 5.30 -6.80
N SER A 424 -8.14 5.63 -8.09
CA SER A 424 -7.58 6.92 -8.48
C SER A 424 -8.49 8.07 -8.10
N ILE A 425 -7.92 9.19 -7.64
CA ILE A 425 -8.64 10.44 -7.37
C ILE A 425 -9.33 10.95 -8.65
N VAL A 426 -8.60 10.91 -9.77
CA VAL A 426 -9.08 11.31 -11.11
C VAL A 426 -8.60 10.27 -12.11
N ASN A 427 -9.49 9.41 -12.56
CA ASN A 427 -9.13 8.27 -13.41
C ASN A 427 -9.45 8.53 -14.88
N TYR A 428 -8.46 8.97 -15.64
CA TYR A 428 -8.56 9.12 -17.10
C TYR A 428 -7.71 8.12 -17.90
N TYR A 429 -6.97 7.25 -17.20
CA TYR A 429 -6.29 6.11 -17.81
C TYR A 429 -6.83 4.83 -17.17
N ALA A 430 -8.06 4.49 -17.54
CA ALA A 430 -8.79 3.41 -16.90
C ALA A 430 -8.21 2.04 -17.24
N ARG A 431 -8.20 1.15 -16.25
CA ARG A 431 -7.86 -0.27 -16.38
C ARG A 431 -9.03 -1.12 -15.84
N TRP A 432 -9.22 -2.33 -16.36
CA TRP A 432 -10.31 -3.22 -15.96
C TRP A 432 -9.80 -4.59 -15.57
N TRP A 433 -10.39 -5.16 -14.54
CA TRP A 433 -10.35 -6.58 -14.25
C TRP A 433 -11.37 -7.28 -15.15
N ALA A 434 -10.91 -8.03 -16.13
CA ALA A 434 -11.73 -8.73 -17.13
C ALA A 434 -11.03 -10.02 -17.58
N PRO A 435 -10.89 -11.01 -16.69
CA PRO A 435 -10.20 -12.26 -17.01
C PRO A 435 -10.91 -12.98 -18.16
N LEU A 436 -10.14 -13.68 -19.02
CA LEU A 436 -10.67 -14.46 -20.15
C LEU A 436 -11.38 -15.72 -19.67
N GLU A 437 -10.90 -16.29 -18.58
CA GLU A 437 -11.48 -17.47 -17.94
C GLU A 437 -12.11 -17.05 -16.61
N ALA A 438 -13.23 -17.70 -16.28
CA ALA A 438 -13.88 -17.43 -15.00
C ALA A 438 -12.93 -17.85 -13.86
N PRO A 439 -12.74 -16.98 -12.82
CA PRO A 439 -11.95 -17.34 -11.66
C PRO A 439 -12.49 -18.60 -10.96
N GLY A 440 -11.58 -19.45 -10.46
CA GLY A 440 -11.95 -20.58 -9.62
C GLY A 440 -12.41 -20.14 -8.23
N GLU A 441 -13.19 -20.98 -7.55
CA GLU A 441 -13.67 -20.74 -6.18
C GLU A 441 -14.33 -19.37 -6.00
N HIS A 442 -15.15 -18.98 -6.96
CA HIS A 442 -15.95 -17.76 -6.92
C HIS A 442 -16.95 -17.82 -5.73
N ASP A 443 -17.04 -16.71 -4.97
CA ASP A 443 -18.07 -16.56 -3.95
C ASP A 443 -19.44 -16.29 -4.60
N PRO A 444 -20.41 -17.22 -4.52
CA PRO A 444 -21.72 -17.05 -5.14
C PRO A 444 -22.56 -15.91 -4.51
N ASN A 445 -22.16 -15.41 -3.32
CA ASN A 445 -22.83 -14.29 -2.68
C ASN A 445 -22.24 -12.94 -3.09
N SER A 446 -21.10 -12.92 -3.78
CA SER A 446 -20.50 -11.68 -4.27
C SER A 446 -21.34 -11.09 -5.39
N PRO A 447 -21.65 -9.79 -5.38
CA PRO A 447 -22.29 -9.11 -6.49
C PRO A 447 -21.34 -8.94 -7.70
N LEU A 448 -20.06 -9.26 -7.53
CA LEU A 448 -19.02 -9.13 -8.55
C LEU A 448 -18.76 -10.50 -9.22
N PRO A 449 -19.01 -10.66 -10.52
CA PRO A 449 -18.99 -11.97 -11.17
C PRO A 449 -17.60 -12.61 -11.32
N TYR A 450 -16.51 -11.83 -11.16
CA TYR A 450 -15.14 -12.28 -11.39
C TYR A 450 -14.29 -12.22 -10.13
N THR A 451 -14.87 -12.45 -8.94
CA THR A 451 -14.11 -12.75 -7.71
C THR A 451 -13.68 -14.21 -7.70
N GLY A 452 -12.63 -14.54 -6.93
CA GLY A 452 -12.10 -15.89 -6.80
C GLY A 452 -10.66 -16.02 -7.28
N ARG A 453 -10.18 -17.26 -7.39
CA ARG A 453 -8.80 -17.62 -7.74
C ARG A 453 -8.52 -17.46 -9.22
N SER A 454 -7.49 -16.69 -9.54
CA SER A 454 -7.03 -16.43 -10.91
C SER A 454 -5.51 -16.27 -10.94
N TYR A 455 -4.93 -16.35 -12.11
CA TYR A 455 -3.55 -15.97 -12.34
C TYR A 455 -3.52 -14.56 -12.94
N ASP A 456 -2.55 -13.76 -12.54
CA ASP A 456 -2.25 -12.53 -13.27
C ASP A 456 -1.48 -12.82 -14.57
N GLY A 457 -1.17 -11.76 -15.32
CA GLY A 457 -0.43 -11.89 -16.58
C GLY A 457 0.96 -12.51 -16.46
N PHE A 458 1.51 -12.64 -15.26
CA PHE A 458 2.83 -13.20 -14.98
C PHE A 458 2.76 -14.61 -14.36
N GLY A 459 1.58 -15.19 -14.25
CA GLY A 459 1.39 -16.49 -13.63
C GLY A 459 1.38 -16.47 -12.11
N ASN A 460 1.36 -15.29 -11.48
CA ASN A 460 1.22 -15.20 -10.04
C ASN A 460 -0.18 -15.60 -9.61
N LYS A 461 -0.26 -16.41 -8.55
CA LYS A 461 -1.54 -16.78 -7.92
C LYS A 461 -2.11 -15.57 -7.20
N LEU A 462 -3.35 -15.23 -7.46
CA LEU A 462 -4.10 -14.20 -6.74
C LEU A 462 -5.57 -14.61 -6.59
N THR A 463 -6.16 -14.26 -5.45
CA THR A 463 -7.59 -14.40 -5.23
C THR A 463 -8.20 -13.00 -5.19
N MET A 464 -8.98 -12.66 -6.22
CA MET A 464 -9.69 -11.39 -6.30
C MET A 464 -10.87 -11.41 -5.34
N LYS A 465 -10.86 -10.53 -4.35
CA LYS A 465 -11.96 -10.41 -3.35
C LYS A 465 -12.95 -9.31 -3.74
N ALA A 466 -12.46 -8.18 -4.27
CA ALA A 466 -13.29 -7.10 -4.83
C ALA A 466 -12.52 -6.31 -5.88
N TYR A 467 -13.24 -5.68 -6.79
CA TYR A 467 -12.71 -4.77 -7.81
C TYR A 467 -13.76 -3.71 -8.21
N ALA A 468 -13.31 -2.54 -8.64
CA ALA A 468 -14.19 -1.47 -9.12
C ALA A 468 -13.86 -1.13 -10.57
N ASN A 469 -14.44 -1.87 -11.51
CA ASN A 469 -14.25 -1.61 -12.93
C ASN A 469 -14.77 -0.23 -13.34
N PRO A 470 -13.97 0.55 -14.07
CA PRO A 470 -14.36 1.86 -14.55
C PRO A 470 -15.57 1.82 -15.48
N SER A 471 -16.50 2.78 -15.28
CA SER A 471 -17.59 3.07 -16.23
C SER A 471 -17.93 4.55 -16.18
N PRO A 472 -18.60 5.11 -17.22
CA PRO A 472 -19.06 6.50 -17.20
C PRO A 472 -20.04 6.81 -16.05
N LYS A 473 -20.80 5.80 -15.60
CA LYS A 473 -21.79 5.96 -14.51
C LYS A 473 -21.14 6.10 -13.14
N ASN A 474 -19.93 5.54 -12.95
CA ASN A 474 -19.19 5.58 -11.69
C ASN A 474 -17.97 6.51 -11.75
N ASN A 475 -17.98 7.53 -12.59
CA ASN A 475 -16.88 8.46 -12.77
C ASN A 475 -15.54 7.76 -13.08
N ASN A 476 -15.59 6.74 -13.94
CA ASN A 476 -14.45 5.93 -14.38
C ASN A 476 -13.74 5.15 -13.26
N GLY A 477 -14.45 4.79 -12.19
CA GLY A 477 -13.86 4.11 -11.05
C GLY A 477 -13.03 5.02 -10.12
N ALA A 478 -13.25 6.35 -10.24
CA ALA A 478 -12.53 7.33 -9.41
C ALA A 478 -13.11 7.45 -8.01
N GLY A 479 -12.24 7.76 -7.03
CA GLY A 479 -12.66 7.87 -5.64
C GLY A 479 -11.51 7.93 -4.65
N HIS A 480 -11.76 7.37 -3.45
CA HIS A 480 -10.76 7.21 -2.40
C HIS A 480 -11.00 5.92 -1.61
N GLY A 481 -9.94 5.42 -0.98
CA GLY A 481 -9.99 4.27 -0.08
C GLY A 481 -10.05 4.71 1.38
N ILE A 482 -10.77 3.94 2.22
CA ILE A 482 -10.69 4.02 3.67
C ILE A 482 -10.30 2.66 4.20
N ILE A 483 -9.35 2.63 5.11
CA ILE A 483 -8.89 1.40 5.76
C ILE A 483 -9.09 1.57 7.27
N ARG A 484 -9.81 0.63 7.89
CA ARG A 484 -10.07 0.63 9.33
C ARG A 484 -9.35 -0.53 9.99
N PHE A 485 -8.47 -0.23 10.92
CA PHE A 485 -7.75 -1.20 11.74
C PHE A 485 -8.41 -1.28 13.11
N ASN A 486 -9.12 -2.37 13.38
CA ASN A 486 -9.70 -2.62 14.70
C ASN A 486 -8.72 -3.45 15.54
N LYS A 487 -8.14 -2.81 16.56
CA LYS A 487 -7.08 -3.42 17.40
C LYS A 487 -7.58 -4.55 18.26
N SER A 488 -8.76 -4.43 18.88
CA SER A 488 -9.30 -5.46 19.76
C SER A 488 -9.73 -6.73 19.01
N ASP A 489 -10.33 -6.56 17.84
CA ASP A 489 -10.87 -7.66 17.05
C ASP A 489 -9.87 -8.23 16.05
N ARG A 490 -8.70 -7.57 15.89
CA ARG A 490 -7.69 -7.89 14.89
C ARG A 490 -8.27 -7.92 13.47
N LYS A 491 -9.22 -7.03 13.19
CA LYS A 491 -9.88 -6.92 11.88
C LYS A 491 -9.38 -5.71 11.11
N ILE A 492 -9.33 -5.87 9.80
CA ILE A 492 -9.00 -4.81 8.85
C ILE A 492 -10.13 -4.73 7.84
N THR A 493 -10.74 -3.55 7.69
CA THR A 493 -11.82 -3.31 6.74
C THR A 493 -11.36 -2.34 5.66
N PHE A 494 -11.53 -2.74 4.40
CA PHE A 494 -11.26 -1.92 3.23
C PHE A 494 -12.57 -1.39 2.67
N GLU A 495 -12.68 -0.08 2.53
CA GLU A 495 -13.81 0.62 1.94
C GLU A 495 -13.37 1.32 0.65
N CYS A 496 -14.19 1.26 -0.39
CA CYS A 496 -13.93 1.91 -1.66
C CYS A 496 -15.08 2.86 -2.00
N TRP A 497 -14.82 4.17 -1.88
CA TRP A 497 -15.81 5.22 -2.01
C TRP A 497 -15.72 5.91 -3.37
N PRO A 498 -16.83 5.97 -4.14
CA PRO A 498 -16.87 6.70 -5.41
C PRO A 498 -16.75 8.21 -5.21
N ARG A 499 -16.31 8.92 -6.24
CA ARG A 499 -16.45 10.37 -6.31
C ARG A 499 -17.93 10.77 -6.47
N ASN A 500 -18.22 12.03 -6.16
CA ASN A 500 -19.54 12.65 -6.35
C ASN A 500 -20.66 12.00 -5.51
N ILE A 501 -20.29 11.35 -4.42
CA ILE A 501 -21.22 10.84 -3.41
C ILE A 501 -21.01 11.62 -2.11
N ASP A 502 -22.08 11.84 -1.36
CA ASP A 502 -22.01 12.38 0.00
C ASP A 502 -22.05 11.20 0.96
N VAL A 503 -20.91 10.91 1.62
CA VAL A 503 -20.78 9.77 2.55
C VAL A 503 -21.65 9.91 3.80
N THR A 504 -22.17 11.10 4.08
CA THR A 504 -23.12 11.37 5.19
C THR A 504 -24.58 11.32 4.75
N GLY A 505 -24.83 11.25 3.47
CA GLY A 505 -26.15 11.28 2.88
C GLY A 505 -26.87 9.93 2.93
N PRO A 506 -28.20 9.91 2.77
CA PRO A 506 -29.00 8.70 2.80
C PRO A 506 -28.76 7.73 1.62
N GLN A 507 -28.02 8.16 0.61
CA GLN A 507 -27.61 7.37 -0.57
C GLN A 507 -26.12 7.10 -0.59
N ALA A 508 -25.47 7.14 0.58
CA ALA A 508 -24.05 6.83 0.70
C ALA A 508 -23.83 5.33 0.46
N GLU A 509 -23.33 5.00 -0.73
CA GLU A 509 -22.98 3.62 -1.11
C GLU A 509 -21.55 3.55 -1.62
N GLN A 510 -20.83 2.54 -1.17
CA GLN A 510 -19.53 2.17 -1.72
C GLN A 510 -19.68 1.51 -3.10
N TYR A 511 -18.57 1.28 -3.79
CA TYR A 511 -18.59 0.44 -5.00
C TYR A 511 -19.19 -0.94 -4.71
N PRO A 512 -19.87 -1.59 -5.68
CA PRO A 512 -20.42 -2.94 -5.49
C PRO A 512 -19.36 -3.93 -5.01
N GLY A 513 -19.72 -4.77 -4.03
CA GLY A 513 -18.81 -5.76 -3.44
C GLY A 513 -17.94 -5.24 -2.30
N TRP A 514 -18.05 -3.97 -1.95
CA TRP A 514 -17.36 -3.36 -0.81
C TRP A 514 -18.35 -3.08 0.33
N PRO A 515 -17.91 -3.00 1.63
CA PRO A 515 -16.54 -3.19 2.10
C PRO A 515 -16.09 -4.65 2.16
N ILE A 516 -14.77 -4.87 2.22
CA ILE A 516 -14.15 -6.17 2.50
C ILE A 516 -13.52 -6.12 3.87
N THR A 517 -13.85 -7.08 4.74
CA THR A 517 -13.24 -7.22 6.07
C THR A 517 -12.48 -8.53 6.17
N ILE A 518 -11.25 -8.47 6.66
CA ILE A 518 -10.36 -9.61 6.89
C ILE A 518 -9.91 -9.66 8.34
N SER A 519 -9.41 -10.81 8.78
CA SER A 519 -8.59 -10.89 10.00
C SER A 519 -7.14 -10.49 9.69
N GLN A 520 -6.47 -9.82 10.62
CA GLN A 520 -5.02 -9.60 10.54
C GLN A 520 -4.26 -10.91 10.28
N PHE A 521 -4.71 -12.00 10.93
CA PHE A 521 -4.06 -13.31 10.83
C PHE A 521 -4.18 -13.92 9.43
N ASP A 522 -5.15 -13.49 8.61
CA ASP A 522 -5.30 -13.95 7.23
C ASP A 522 -4.16 -13.47 6.31
N ASN A 523 -3.34 -12.48 6.76
CA ASN A 523 -2.16 -12.04 6.02
C ASN A 523 -1.01 -13.06 6.04
N TYR A 524 -1.14 -14.16 6.78
CA TYR A 524 -0.26 -15.31 6.72
C TYR A 524 -1.06 -16.62 6.78
N SER A 525 -1.95 -16.82 5.81
CA SER A 525 -2.84 -18.00 5.73
C SER A 525 -2.17 -19.24 5.10
N ARG A 526 -0.85 -19.33 5.19
CA ARG A 526 -0.12 -20.53 4.74
C ARG A 526 -0.62 -21.76 5.50
N GLN A 527 -0.88 -22.86 4.77
CA GLN A 527 -1.30 -24.11 5.37
C GLN A 527 -0.22 -24.64 6.33
N PRO A 528 -0.54 -24.84 7.61
CA PRO A 528 0.44 -25.30 8.58
C PRO A 528 0.79 -26.77 8.33
N MET A 529 2.07 -27.09 8.38
CA MET A 529 2.55 -28.48 8.39
C MET A 529 2.51 -29.07 9.80
N ALA A 530 2.79 -28.22 10.81
CA ALA A 530 2.84 -28.63 12.20
C ALA A 530 2.43 -27.50 13.14
N THR A 531 2.26 -27.83 14.42
CA THR A 531 2.03 -26.87 15.49
C THR A 531 3.11 -27.00 16.57
N LEU A 532 3.38 -25.91 17.25
CA LEU A 532 4.12 -25.89 18.51
C LEU A 532 3.15 -25.98 19.70
N PRO A 533 3.62 -26.10 20.95
CA PRO A 533 2.75 -26.09 22.11
C PRO A 533 1.86 -24.86 22.16
N SER A 534 0.59 -25.03 22.56
CA SER A 534 -0.28 -23.91 22.91
C SER A 534 0.32 -23.10 24.06
N LEU A 535 0.40 -21.81 23.92
CA LEU A 535 0.88 -20.88 24.93
C LEU A 535 -0.32 -20.35 25.72
N GLN A 536 -0.27 -20.46 27.04
CA GLN A 536 -1.25 -19.90 27.97
C GLN A 536 -0.58 -18.74 28.71
N PHE A 537 -1.03 -17.51 28.47
CA PHE A 537 -0.44 -16.32 29.07
C PHE A 537 -1.09 -16.02 30.42
N VAL A 538 -0.29 -15.72 31.43
CA VAL A 538 -0.73 -15.40 32.79
C VAL A 538 -0.04 -14.12 33.27
N GLY A 539 -0.83 -13.16 33.70
CA GLY A 539 -0.32 -11.85 34.15
C GLY A 539 -0.37 -10.78 33.06
N GLU A 540 -0.44 -11.19 31.79
CA GLU A 540 -0.54 -10.27 30.65
C GLU A 540 -1.43 -10.84 29.56
N GLU A 541 -2.13 -9.96 28.84
CA GLU A 541 -2.94 -10.30 27.67
C GLU A 541 -2.25 -9.80 26.40
N SER A 542 -2.43 -10.55 25.32
CA SER A 542 -1.98 -10.16 23.98
C SER A 542 -0.48 -9.85 23.86
N PRO A 543 0.44 -10.67 24.43
CA PRO A 543 1.87 -10.49 24.25
C PRO A 543 2.28 -10.72 22.79
N VAL A 544 3.46 -10.25 22.41
CA VAL A 544 4.05 -10.58 21.10
C VAL A 544 4.65 -11.98 21.15
N VAL A 545 4.40 -12.75 20.10
CA VAL A 545 4.97 -14.09 19.90
C VAL A 545 5.86 -14.07 18.67
N LYS A 546 7.17 -14.30 18.87
CA LYS A 546 8.15 -14.49 17.80
C LYS A 546 8.51 -15.94 17.69
N VAL A 547 8.42 -16.50 16.50
CA VAL A 547 8.78 -17.89 16.20
C VAL A 547 9.98 -17.91 15.27
N THR A 548 11.07 -18.54 15.72
CA THR A 548 12.33 -18.65 14.96
C THR A 548 12.67 -20.13 14.73
N ASP A 549 13.02 -20.48 13.52
CA ASP A 549 13.56 -21.80 13.19
C ASP A 549 15.02 -21.88 13.62
N GLN A 550 15.36 -22.79 14.54
CA GLN A 550 16.71 -22.91 15.09
C GLN A 550 17.74 -23.44 14.09
N ARG A 551 17.32 -24.21 13.08
CA ARG A 551 18.25 -24.78 12.09
C ARG A 551 18.74 -23.72 11.09
N THR A 552 17.87 -22.76 10.76
CA THR A 552 18.21 -21.70 9.80
C THR A 552 18.56 -20.37 10.47
N GLY A 553 18.12 -20.18 11.71
CA GLY A 553 18.18 -18.89 12.41
C GLY A 553 17.14 -17.89 11.91
N GLU A 554 16.21 -18.31 11.07
CA GLU A 554 15.26 -17.45 10.35
C GLU A 554 14.01 -17.18 11.18
N LEU A 555 13.59 -15.92 11.25
CA LEU A 555 12.27 -15.55 11.77
C LEU A 555 11.18 -16.16 10.90
N VAL A 556 10.39 -17.08 11.45
CA VAL A 556 9.22 -17.62 10.75
C VAL A 556 8.13 -16.55 10.68
N TYR A 557 7.81 -15.94 11.83
CA TYR A 557 6.96 -14.77 11.96
C TYR A 557 7.04 -14.15 13.36
N ALA A 558 6.56 -12.92 13.46
CA ALA A 558 6.24 -12.28 14.72
C ALA A 558 4.83 -11.68 14.65
N VAL A 559 4.06 -11.81 15.73
CA VAL A 559 2.69 -11.31 15.81
C VAL A 559 2.30 -11.04 17.25
N ARG A 560 1.51 -9.98 17.46
CA ARG A 560 0.83 -9.77 18.73
C ARG A 560 -0.35 -10.74 18.82
N ALA A 561 -0.34 -11.61 19.81
CA ALA A 561 -1.42 -12.55 20.09
C ALA A 561 -2.74 -11.81 20.37
N GLN A 562 -3.85 -12.52 20.33
CA GLN A 562 -5.16 -12.01 20.75
C GLN A 562 -5.60 -12.75 22.02
N GLY A 563 -5.80 -12.00 23.10
CA GLY A 563 -6.22 -12.56 24.40
C GLY A 563 -5.08 -13.31 25.13
N ASN A 564 -5.45 -14.33 25.90
CA ASN A 564 -4.59 -15.03 26.83
C ASN A 564 -4.09 -16.41 26.34
N GLU A 565 -4.35 -16.75 25.08
CA GLU A 565 -3.91 -18.00 24.47
C GLU A 565 -3.44 -17.79 23.04
N TYR A 566 -2.37 -18.49 22.63
CA TYR A 566 -1.92 -18.54 21.24
C TYR A 566 -1.38 -19.92 20.91
N LYS A 567 -1.78 -20.45 19.73
CA LYS A 567 -1.27 -21.72 19.22
C LYS A 567 -0.38 -21.49 18.01
N PRO A 568 0.95 -21.49 18.18
CA PRO A 568 1.87 -21.26 17.07
C PRO A 568 1.79 -22.39 16.04
N ILE A 569 1.75 -21.97 14.76
CA ILE A 569 1.80 -22.86 13.60
C ILE A 569 3.16 -22.74 12.94
N VAL A 570 3.66 -23.84 12.35
CA VAL A 570 4.94 -23.87 11.64
C VAL A 570 4.83 -24.69 10.35
N PHE A 571 5.78 -24.48 9.45
CA PHE A 571 5.66 -24.89 8.05
C PHE A 571 6.73 -25.89 7.62
N HIS A 572 7.60 -26.29 8.51
CA HIS A 572 8.65 -27.27 8.29
C HIS A 572 8.78 -28.17 9.52
N ASP A 573 9.31 -29.37 9.30
CA ASP A 573 9.77 -30.25 10.38
C ASP A 573 11.13 -29.77 10.84
N SER A 574 11.15 -29.01 11.95
CA SER A 574 12.33 -28.37 12.52
C SER A 574 12.21 -28.25 14.05
N VAL A 575 13.23 -27.68 14.66
CA VAL A 575 13.25 -27.28 16.06
C VAL A 575 13.15 -25.76 16.12
N TYR A 576 12.34 -25.26 17.03
CA TYR A 576 11.98 -23.85 17.09
C TYR A 576 12.29 -23.22 18.44
N THR A 577 12.56 -21.92 18.38
CA THR A 577 12.54 -21.03 19.53
C THR A 577 11.30 -20.16 19.45
N ILE A 578 10.60 -19.99 20.58
CA ILE A 578 9.54 -19.00 20.75
C ILE A 578 10.02 -17.96 21.75
N GLU A 579 10.02 -16.70 21.38
CA GLU A 579 10.14 -15.57 22.30
C GLU A 579 8.75 -14.99 22.51
N VAL A 580 8.32 -14.91 23.78
CA VAL A 580 7.05 -14.29 24.17
C VAL A 580 7.38 -12.98 24.88
N ILE A 581 6.98 -11.85 24.30
CA ILE A 581 7.36 -10.52 24.76
C ILE A 581 6.13 -9.84 25.33
N GLY A 582 6.13 -9.62 26.63
CA GLY A 582 5.17 -8.82 27.36
C GLY A 582 5.61 -7.34 27.46
N LYS A 583 4.85 -6.53 28.21
CA LYS A 583 5.14 -5.11 28.40
C LYS A 583 6.41 -4.85 29.20
N GLU A 584 6.65 -5.65 30.25
CA GLU A 584 7.78 -5.45 31.17
C GLU A 584 8.83 -6.56 31.13
N SER A 585 8.50 -7.71 30.56
CA SER A 585 9.39 -8.87 30.55
C SER A 585 9.21 -9.73 29.30
N SER A 586 10.21 -10.55 28.98
CA SER A 586 10.13 -11.56 27.93
C SER A 586 10.49 -12.95 28.46
N LYS A 587 9.98 -13.96 27.77
CA LYS A 587 10.28 -15.38 28.04
C LYS A 587 10.73 -16.05 26.74
N VAL A 588 11.79 -16.81 26.82
CA VAL A 588 12.33 -17.58 25.68
C VAL A 588 12.15 -19.08 25.96
N LEU A 589 11.51 -19.74 25.02
CA LEU A 589 11.27 -21.18 25.01
C LEU A 589 12.08 -21.78 23.87
N THR A 590 13.02 -22.63 24.17
CA THR A 590 13.94 -23.26 23.19
C THR A 590 13.63 -24.72 22.98
N ASP A 591 14.20 -25.29 21.94
CA ASP A 591 14.21 -26.73 21.66
C ASP A 591 12.79 -27.32 21.49
N LEU A 592 11.88 -26.52 20.92
CA LEU A 592 10.49 -26.91 20.69
C LEU A 592 10.38 -27.70 19.38
N GLU A 593 10.13 -28.98 19.47
CA GLU A 593 9.89 -29.85 18.31
C GLU A 593 8.48 -29.64 17.77
N ALA A 594 8.38 -29.54 16.46
CA ALA A 594 7.11 -29.41 15.77
C ALA A 594 6.25 -30.70 15.87
N ARG A 595 4.93 -30.55 16.07
CA ARG A 595 3.96 -31.65 16.02
C ARG A 595 3.26 -31.63 14.68
N VAL A 596 3.56 -32.62 13.83
CA VAL A 596 2.98 -32.75 12.52
C VAL A 596 1.45 -32.90 12.61
N ILE A 597 0.71 -32.06 11.89
CA ILE A 597 -0.75 -32.07 11.84
C ILE A 597 -1.24 -33.14 10.84
N VAL A 598 -0.54 -33.26 9.71
CA VAL A 598 -0.85 -34.23 8.67
C VAL A 598 0.17 -35.36 8.76
N PRO A 599 -0.26 -36.62 8.97
CA PRO A 599 0.67 -37.76 8.98
C PRO A 599 1.38 -37.85 7.61
N LEU A 600 2.69 -37.73 7.60
CA LEU A 600 3.48 -38.05 6.42
C LEU A 600 3.34 -39.55 6.15
N LEU A 601 2.71 -39.91 5.04
CA LEU A 601 2.74 -41.28 4.53
C LEU A 601 4.15 -41.55 3.99
N HIS A 602 4.91 -42.41 4.66
CA HIS A 602 6.10 -42.99 4.05
C HIS A 602 5.71 -43.89 2.86
N ASP A 603 6.63 -44.06 1.90
CA ASP A 603 6.47 -44.88 0.70
C ASP A 603 5.95 -46.32 0.96
N ASN A 604 5.93 -46.78 2.19
CA ASN A 604 5.47 -48.09 2.65
C ASN A 604 4.13 -48.05 3.42
N GLY A 605 3.41 -46.93 3.42
CA GLY A 605 2.09 -46.81 4.06
C GLY A 605 2.09 -46.87 5.60
N LYS A 606 3.24 -46.76 6.24
CA LYS A 606 3.33 -46.73 7.71
C LYS A 606 3.41 -45.29 8.20
N ILE A 607 2.56 -44.96 9.16
CA ILE A 607 2.63 -43.67 9.89
C ILE A 607 3.88 -43.68 10.76
N ALA A 608 4.79 -42.72 10.53
CA ALA A 608 5.93 -42.51 11.42
C ALA A 608 5.40 -42.06 12.80
N LYS A 609 5.55 -42.89 13.83
CA LYS A 609 5.36 -42.44 15.20
C LYS A 609 6.61 -41.68 15.62
N HIS A 610 6.56 -40.35 15.54
CA HIS A 610 7.50 -39.50 16.25
C HIS A 610 7.07 -39.47 17.73
N GLU A 611 7.87 -40.02 18.62
CA GLU A 611 7.75 -39.75 20.05
C GLU A 611 8.23 -38.30 20.26
N ASN A 612 7.30 -37.38 20.32
CA ASN A 612 7.58 -35.97 20.56
C ASN A 612 7.42 -35.71 22.07
N ASN A 613 8.52 -35.42 22.75
CA ASN A 613 8.56 -35.12 24.18
C ASN A 613 8.12 -33.69 24.54
N THR A 614 7.89 -32.83 23.54
CA THR A 614 7.44 -31.46 23.75
C THR A 614 6.03 -31.43 24.36
N PRO A 615 5.77 -30.65 25.43
CA PRO A 615 4.45 -30.59 26.07
C PRO A 615 3.37 -30.10 25.10
N ARG A 616 2.09 -30.42 25.34
CA ARG A 616 0.97 -29.97 24.49
C ARG A 616 0.65 -28.48 24.69
N SER A 617 0.88 -27.98 25.90
CA SER A 617 0.70 -26.59 26.28
C SER A 617 1.81 -26.15 27.23
N ILE A 618 2.15 -24.86 27.18
CA ILE A 618 3.12 -24.21 28.05
C ILE A 618 2.44 -23.00 28.69
N ARG A 619 2.54 -22.92 30.02
CA ARG A 619 2.10 -21.73 30.77
C ARG A 619 3.26 -20.73 30.78
N VAL A 620 2.99 -19.53 30.32
CA VAL A 620 3.94 -18.40 30.29
C VAL A 620 3.50 -17.38 31.33
N GLU A 621 4.28 -17.18 32.38
CA GLU A 621 4.01 -16.24 33.46
C GLU A 621 4.91 -15.00 33.30
N PHE A 622 4.29 -13.81 33.37
CA PHE A 622 4.96 -12.51 33.29
C PHE A 622 5.12 -11.87 34.66
#